data_a39f3c16e63d484f339818f707fc82ac
#
_entry.id   a39f3c16e63d484f339818f707fc82ac
#
_cell.length_a   1.000
_cell.length_b   1.000
_cell.length_c   1.000
_cell.angle_alpha   90.00
_cell.angle_beta   90.00
_cell.angle_gamma   90.00
#
_symmetry.space_group_name_H-M   'P 1'
#
loop_
_entity.id
_entity.type
_entity.pdbx_description
1 polymer ?
#
loop_
_entity_poly.entity_id
_entity_poly.type
_entity_poly.pdbx_seq_one_letter_code
_entity_poly.pdbx_strand_id
1 'polypeptide(L)'
;KNDKNDIKNMLINHHNVNPYKNLTENYLSPGLFLKYSFLCETNEIKEDLSYIEKLKKLFLLYRKNKDINFINLSIFFTEKLFYELILKRDTDAIILNNIKIKILKLINQFVNFNLNLPLTLNSINAHINDEK
;
A
#
# COMPACT_ATOMS: atom_id res chain seq x y z
N LYS A 1 -14.18 12.50 -13.63
CA LYS A 1 -14.06 11.11 -13.24
C LYS A 1 -13.61 10.23 -14.40
N ASN A 2 -14.35 10.28 -15.49
CA ASN A 2 -13.96 9.54 -16.69
C ASN A 2 -12.66 10.07 -17.26
N ASP A 3 -12.43 11.37 -17.16
CA ASP A 3 -11.20 11.99 -17.64
C ASP A 3 -9.97 11.44 -16.94
N LYS A 4 -10.08 11.18 -15.64
CA LYS A 4 -8.96 10.64 -14.87
C LYS A 4 -8.60 9.23 -15.35
N ASN A 5 -9.59 8.40 -15.64
CA ASN A 5 -9.35 7.06 -16.16
C ASN A 5 -8.77 7.09 -17.56
N ASP A 6 -9.23 8.03 -18.40
CA ASP A 6 -8.71 8.17 -19.74
C ASP A 6 -7.24 8.59 -19.73
N ILE A 7 -6.87 9.49 -18.82
CA ILE A 7 -5.48 9.91 -18.66
C ILE A 7 -4.62 8.74 -18.20
N LYS A 8 -5.10 7.94 -17.26
CA LYS A 8 -4.37 6.76 -16.79
C LYS A 8 -4.12 5.77 -17.92
N ASN A 9 -5.16 5.50 -18.73
CA ASN A 9 -5.03 4.57 -19.84
C ASN A 9 -4.04 5.10 -20.89
N MET A 10 -4.07 6.39 -21.13
CA MET A 10 -3.14 7.03 -22.06
C MET A 10 -1.69 6.90 -21.58
N LEU A 11 -1.44 7.09 -20.27
CA LEU A 11 -0.12 6.95 -19.71
C LEU A 11 0.37 5.50 -19.81
N ILE A 12 -0.49 4.53 -19.52
CA ILE A 12 -0.14 3.12 -19.65
C ILE A 12 0.26 2.79 -21.09
N ASN A 13 -0.52 3.20 -22.04
CA ASN A 13 -0.24 2.92 -23.46
C ASN A 13 1.03 3.61 -23.94
N HIS A 14 1.23 4.85 -23.52
CA HIS A 14 2.39 5.64 -23.96
C HIS A 14 3.71 5.11 -23.35
N HIS A 15 3.69 4.71 -22.12
CA HIS A 15 4.89 4.26 -21.41
C HIS A 15 5.07 2.74 -21.40
N ASN A 16 4.12 2.02 -21.97
CA ASN A 16 4.16 0.55 -22.04
C ASN A 16 4.34 -0.10 -20.67
N VAL A 17 3.61 0.41 -19.69
CA VAL A 17 3.63 -0.11 -18.32
C VAL A 17 2.39 -0.96 -18.09
N ASN A 18 2.56 -2.16 -17.52
CA ASN A 18 1.43 -3.01 -17.19
C ASN A 18 0.66 -2.43 -16.00
N PRO A 19 -0.67 -2.29 -16.09
CA PRO A 19 -1.44 -1.73 -14.99
C PRO A 19 -1.44 -2.70 -13.81
N TYR A 20 -1.18 -2.18 -12.63
CA TYR A 20 -1.31 -2.93 -11.40
C TYR A 20 -2.77 -2.78 -10.95
N LYS A 21 -3.50 -3.88 -10.91
CA LYS A 21 -4.95 -3.86 -10.71
C LYS A 21 -5.38 -3.14 -9.44
N ASN A 22 -4.63 -3.33 -8.35
CA ASN A 22 -4.94 -2.68 -7.09
C ASN A 22 -4.76 -1.16 -7.13
N LEU A 23 -4.15 -0.63 -8.18
CA LEU A 23 -3.91 0.79 -8.33
C LEU A 23 -4.87 1.48 -9.31
N THR A 24 -5.84 0.75 -9.85
CA THR A 24 -6.78 1.30 -10.83
C THR A 24 -7.94 2.07 -10.22
N GLU A 25 -8.02 2.12 -8.89
CA GLU A 25 -9.04 2.89 -8.20
C GLU A 25 -8.81 4.39 -8.35
N ASN A 26 -9.89 5.18 -8.22
CA ASN A 26 -9.88 6.58 -8.59
C ASN A 26 -9.31 7.55 -7.57
N TYR A 27 -8.63 7.07 -6.54
CA TYR A 27 -8.06 7.96 -5.52
C TYR A 27 -6.57 8.22 -5.70
N LEU A 28 -6.00 7.80 -6.82
CA LEU A 28 -4.62 8.15 -7.17
C LEU A 28 -4.62 9.13 -8.34
N SER A 29 -3.71 10.09 -8.31
CA SER A 29 -3.48 10.93 -9.47
C SER A 29 -2.86 10.07 -10.58
N PRO A 30 -3.00 10.47 -11.86
CA PRO A 30 -2.39 9.71 -12.96
C PRO A 30 -0.88 9.53 -12.80
N GLY A 31 -0.18 10.56 -12.31
CA GLY A 31 1.26 10.49 -12.10
C GLY A 31 1.65 9.48 -11.03
N LEU A 32 0.93 9.47 -9.91
CA LEU A 32 1.16 8.51 -8.83
C LEU A 32 0.79 7.10 -9.26
N PHE A 33 -0.29 6.95 -10.00
CA PHE A 33 -0.69 5.65 -10.53
C PHE A 33 0.43 5.05 -11.38
N LEU A 34 0.99 5.83 -12.29
CA LEU A 34 2.09 5.37 -13.14
C LEU A 34 3.32 5.03 -12.33
N LYS A 35 3.68 5.90 -11.38
CA LYS A 35 4.85 5.69 -10.53
C LYS A 35 4.73 4.42 -9.70
N TYR A 36 3.59 4.19 -9.05
CA TYR A 36 3.39 3.01 -8.23
C TYR A 36 3.31 1.75 -9.05
N SER A 37 2.67 1.82 -10.24
CA SER A 37 2.61 0.66 -11.14
C SER A 37 4.03 0.26 -11.57
N PHE A 38 4.85 1.23 -11.90
CA PHE A 38 6.24 0.99 -12.29
C PHE A 38 7.05 0.37 -11.14
N LEU A 39 6.88 0.89 -9.92
CA LEU A 39 7.55 0.35 -8.75
C LEU A 39 7.16 -1.10 -8.49
N CYS A 40 5.87 -1.40 -8.59
CA CYS A 40 5.38 -2.76 -8.36
C CYS A 40 5.90 -3.72 -9.42
N GLU A 41 5.87 -3.31 -10.69
CA GLU A 41 6.33 -4.15 -11.78
C GLU A 41 7.83 -4.39 -11.71
N THR A 42 8.61 -3.32 -11.50
CA THR A 42 10.07 -3.38 -11.47
C THR A 42 10.58 -4.25 -10.32
N ASN A 43 9.90 -4.22 -9.18
CA ASN A 43 10.33 -4.95 -7.98
C ASN A 43 9.54 -6.22 -7.74
N GLU A 44 8.76 -6.65 -8.72
CA GLU A 44 8.00 -7.91 -8.67
C GLU A 44 7.07 -8.02 -7.47
N ILE A 45 6.40 -6.91 -7.15
CA ILE A 45 5.36 -6.89 -6.11
C ILE A 45 4.04 -7.29 -6.78
N LYS A 46 3.70 -8.57 -6.69
CA LYS A 46 2.52 -9.11 -7.38
C LYS A 46 1.23 -8.76 -6.66
N GLU A 47 0.17 -8.62 -7.45
CA GLU A 47 -1.16 -8.30 -6.91
C GLU A 47 -1.69 -9.34 -5.94
N ASP A 48 -1.38 -10.61 -6.18
CA ASP A 48 -1.92 -11.72 -5.39
C ASP A 48 -1.20 -11.93 -4.06
N LEU A 49 -0.16 -11.17 -3.78
CA LEU A 49 0.49 -11.23 -2.48
C LEU A 49 -0.45 -10.68 -1.41
N SER A 50 -0.40 -11.26 -0.22
CA SER A 50 -1.16 -10.72 0.91
C SER A 50 -0.62 -9.35 1.30
N TYR A 51 -1.43 -8.60 2.05
CA TYR A 51 -1.03 -7.28 2.52
C TYR A 51 0.30 -7.34 3.28
N ILE A 52 0.44 -8.30 4.19
CA ILE A 52 1.66 -8.43 5.00
C ILE A 52 2.87 -8.78 4.12
N GLU A 53 2.69 -9.63 3.14
CA GLU A 53 3.77 -9.97 2.22
C GLU A 53 4.21 -8.76 1.38
N LYS A 54 3.26 -7.93 0.96
CA LYS A 54 3.58 -6.69 0.25
C LYS A 54 4.38 -5.75 1.13
N LEU A 55 3.96 -5.58 2.40
CA LEU A 55 4.69 -4.74 3.34
C LEU A 55 6.10 -5.27 3.58
N LYS A 56 6.25 -6.57 3.72
CA LYS A 56 7.57 -7.17 3.94
C LYS A 56 8.51 -6.83 2.78
N LYS A 57 8.05 -7.00 1.55
CA LYS A 57 8.86 -6.68 0.38
C LYS A 57 9.22 -5.19 0.35
N LEU A 58 8.25 -4.33 0.59
CA LEU A 58 8.46 -2.89 0.53
C LEU A 58 9.42 -2.41 1.62
N PHE A 59 9.30 -2.95 2.83
CA PHE A 59 10.20 -2.58 3.91
C PHE A 59 11.64 -3.05 3.65
N LEU A 60 11.80 -4.24 3.09
CA LEU A 60 13.12 -4.74 2.71
C LEU A 60 13.74 -3.87 1.62
N LEU A 61 12.95 -3.49 0.63
CA LEU A 61 13.41 -2.62 -0.45
C LEU A 61 13.77 -1.23 0.08
N TYR A 62 12.99 -0.71 1.01
CA TYR A 62 13.31 0.57 1.64
C TYR A 62 14.66 0.50 2.37
N ARG A 63 14.89 -0.56 3.14
CA ARG A 63 16.16 -0.71 3.87
C ARG A 63 17.35 -0.81 2.93
N LYS A 64 17.16 -1.52 1.82
CA LYS A 64 18.23 -1.73 0.84
C LYS A 64 18.54 -0.45 0.06
N ASN A 65 17.51 0.25 -0.41
CA ASN A 65 17.66 1.38 -1.32
C ASN A 65 17.52 2.74 -0.67
N LYS A 66 16.97 2.81 0.55
CA LYS A 66 16.69 4.06 1.26
C LYS A 66 15.76 4.98 0.48
N ASP A 67 14.90 4.41 -0.35
CA ASP A 67 13.96 5.18 -1.16
C ASP A 67 12.61 5.26 -0.46
N ILE A 68 12.22 6.47 -0.08
CA ILE A 68 10.99 6.71 0.66
C ILE A 68 9.74 6.31 -0.15
N ASN A 69 9.86 6.20 -1.46
CA ASN A 69 8.72 5.79 -2.29
C ASN A 69 8.19 4.41 -1.92
N PHE A 70 9.06 3.51 -1.44
CA PHE A 70 8.62 2.20 -0.97
C PHE A 70 7.75 2.31 0.28
N ILE A 71 8.07 3.25 1.16
CA ILE A 71 7.26 3.50 2.35
C ILE A 71 5.94 4.17 1.97
N ASN A 72 5.97 5.12 1.06
CA ASN A 72 4.74 5.77 0.58
C ASN A 72 3.79 4.75 -0.05
N LEU A 73 4.32 3.79 -0.78
CA LEU A 73 3.52 2.71 -1.35
C LEU A 73 2.95 1.80 -0.27
N SER A 74 3.71 1.54 0.80
CA SER A 74 3.21 0.78 1.96
C SER A 74 2.03 1.48 2.61
N ILE A 75 2.11 2.79 2.77
CA ILE A 75 1.03 3.59 3.33
C ILE A 75 -0.20 3.52 2.42
N PHE A 76 0.01 3.62 1.12
CA PHE A 76 -1.08 3.51 0.15
C PHE A 76 -1.81 2.16 0.28
N PHE A 77 -1.07 1.06 0.33
CA PHE A 77 -1.69 -0.26 0.48
C PHE A 77 -2.42 -0.39 1.80
N THR A 78 -1.92 0.22 2.87
CA THR A 78 -2.60 0.22 4.17
C THR A 78 -3.93 0.96 4.09
N GLU A 79 -3.94 2.13 3.51
CA GLU A 79 -5.16 2.92 3.37
C GLU A 79 -6.18 2.22 2.47
N LYS A 80 -5.70 1.61 1.39
CA LYS A 80 -6.56 0.87 0.48
C LYS A 80 -7.20 -0.33 1.19
N LEU A 81 -6.42 -1.07 1.98
CA LEU A 81 -6.94 -2.21 2.72
C LEU A 81 -8.08 -1.79 3.65
N PHE A 82 -7.87 -0.74 4.44
CA PHE A 82 -8.88 -0.32 5.40
C PHE A 82 -10.08 0.33 4.73
N TYR A 83 -9.88 1.00 3.60
CA TYR A 83 -11.00 1.50 2.82
C TYR A 83 -11.91 0.34 2.37
N GLU A 84 -11.32 -0.74 1.88
CA GLU A 84 -12.09 -1.91 1.44
C GLU A 84 -12.76 -2.62 2.61
N LEU A 85 -12.08 -2.70 3.77
CA LEU A 85 -12.67 -3.30 4.96
C LEU A 85 -13.88 -2.52 5.45
N ILE A 86 -13.80 -1.19 5.42
CA ILE A 86 -14.92 -0.33 5.83
C ILE A 86 -16.10 -0.52 4.88
N LEU A 87 -15.84 -0.63 3.58
CA LEU A 87 -16.90 -0.84 2.60
C LEU A 87 -17.61 -2.18 2.75
N LYS A 88 -16.85 -3.20 3.11
CA LYS A 88 -17.42 -4.54 3.22
C LYS A 88 -18.14 -4.81 4.52
N ARG A 89 -18.07 -3.92 5.52
CA ARG A 89 -18.23 -4.17 6.72
C ARG A 89 -19.17 -4.45 7.53
N ASP A 90 -18.85 -5.30 8.41
CA ASP A 90 -19.65 -5.55 9.58
C ASP A 90 -19.01 -4.90 10.81
N THR A 91 -17.76 -4.54 10.72
CA THR A 91 -17.03 -3.90 11.80
C THR A 91 -17.23 -2.40 11.77
N ASP A 92 -17.34 -1.80 12.96
CA ASP A 92 -17.49 -0.35 13.10
C ASP A 92 -16.33 0.39 12.42
N ALA A 93 -16.65 1.36 11.57
CA ALA A 93 -15.68 2.15 10.86
C ALA A 93 -14.74 2.91 11.79
N ILE A 94 -15.22 3.33 12.97
CA ILE A 94 -14.40 4.02 13.96
C ILE A 94 -13.31 3.09 14.49
N ILE A 95 -13.67 1.84 14.79
CA ILE A 95 -12.71 0.83 15.27
C ILE A 95 -11.67 0.55 14.18
N LEU A 96 -12.09 0.34 12.95
CA LEU A 96 -11.18 0.08 11.84
C LEU A 96 -10.24 1.25 11.60
N ASN A 97 -10.76 2.47 11.67
CA ASN A 97 -9.94 3.65 11.48
C ASN A 97 -8.88 3.79 12.58
N ASN A 98 -9.23 3.45 13.82
CA ASN A 98 -8.28 3.48 14.93
C ASN A 98 -7.15 2.46 14.73
N ILE A 99 -7.48 1.27 14.22
CA ILE A 99 -6.48 0.26 13.90
C ILE A 99 -5.58 0.74 12.78
N LYS A 100 -6.14 1.35 11.74
CA LYS A 100 -5.36 1.92 10.64
C LYS A 100 -4.34 2.93 11.17
N ILE A 101 -4.77 3.82 12.06
CA ILE A 101 -3.89 4.83 12.63
C ILE A 101 -2.74 4.18 13.39
N LYS A 102 -3.01 3.13 14.17
CA LYS A 102 -1.96 2.40 14.89
C LYS A 102 -0.94 1.78 13.93
N ILE A 103 -1.42 1.21 12.83
CA ILE A 103 -0.53 0.62 11.83
C ILE A 103 0.32 1.68 11.16
N LEU A 104 -0.27 2.83 10.81
CA LEU A 104 0.49 3.92 10.20
C LEU A 104 1.56 4.45 11.15
N LYS A 105 1.28 4.49 12.45
CA LYS A 105 2.28 4.85 13.45
C LYS A 105 3.43 3.86 13.49
N LEU A 106 3.12 2.56 13.39
CA LEU A 106 4.17 1.53 13.36
C LEU A 106 5.05 1.67 12.13
N ILE A 107 4.47 1.96 10.99
CA ILE A 107 5.24 2.20 9.76
C ILE A 107 6.15 3.40 9.93
N ASN A 108 5.64 4.47 10.50
CA ASN A 108 6.43 5.68 10.75
C ASN A 108 7.58 5.42 11.72
N GLN A 109 7.31 4.65 12.78
CA GLN A 109 8.35 4.27 13.75
C GLN A 109 9.41 3.37 13.12
N PHE A 110 9.00 2.47 12.24
CA PHE A 110 9.94 1.63 11.51
C PHE A 110 10.95 2.48 10.73
N VAL A 111 10.46 3.51 10.05
CA VAL A 111 11.30 4.40 9.26
C VAL A 111 12.21 5.24 10.16
N ASN A 112 11.63 5.88 11.18
CA ASN A 112 12.35 6.86 12.00
C ASN A 112 13.33 6.23 12.99
N PHE A 113 13.00 5.05 13.50
CA PHE A 113 13.80 4.42 14.56
C PHE A 113 14.46 3.11 14.12
N ASN A 114 14.37 2.78 12.84
CA ASN A 114 14.99 1.58 12.29
C ASN A 114 14.61 0.33 13.08
N LEU A 115 13.31 0.14 13.31
CA LEU A 115 12.80 -0.97 14.10
C LEU A 115 13.08 -2.32 13.45
N ASN A 116 13.06 -3.36 14.27
CA ASN A 116 13.22 -4.74 13.80
C ASN A 116 12.08 -5.10 12.84
N LEU A 117 12.43 -5.55 11.63
CA LEU A 117 11.43 -5.82 10.61
C LEU A 117 10.45 -6.94 10.98
N PRO A 118 10.90 -8.14 11.40
CA PRO A 118 9.95 -9.20 11.78
C PRO A 118 9.02 -8.78 12.91
N LEU A 119 9.52 -8.09 13.92
CA LEU A 119 8.70 -7.65 15.04
C LEU A 119 7.68 -6.61 14.61
N THR A 120 8.07 -5.68 13.74
CA THR A 120 7.16 -4.67 13.22
C THR A 120 6.03 -5.32 12.41
N LEU A 121 6.35 -6.26 11.53
CA LEU A 121 5.34 -6.96 10.74
C LEU A 121 4.41 -7.80 11.61
N ASN A 122 4.94 -8.45 12.64
CA ASN A 122 4.12 -9.22 13.56
C ASN A 122 3.14 -8.32 14.33
N SER A 123 3.59 -7.13 14.74
CA SER A 123 2.72 -6.17 15.42
C SER A 123 1.61 -5.68 14.51
N ILE A 124 1.93 -5.38 13.25
CA ILE A 124 0.92 -4.95 12.27
C ILE A 124 -0.10 -6.07 12.05
N ASN A 125 0.38 -7.28 11.86
CA ASN A 125 -0.50 -8.43 11.63
C ASN A 125 -1.41 -8.70 12.82
N ALA A 126 -0.89 -8.54 14.05
CA ALA A 126 -1.69 -8.71 15.25
C ALA A 126 -2.83 -7.69 15.32
N HIS A 127 -2.58 -6.44 14.98
CA HIS A 127 -3.64 -5.43 14.97
C HIS A 127 -4.75 -5.76 13.98
N ILE A 128 -4.41 -6.31 12.83
CA ILE A 128 -5.40 -6.69 11.83
C ILE A 128 -6.21 -7.90 12.30
N ASN A 129 -5.55 -8.91 12.85
CA ASN A 129 -6.20 -10.15 13.24
C ASN A 129 -7.04 -10.02 14.51
N ASP A 130 -6.69 -9.11 15.39
CA ASP A 130 -7.44 -8.91 16.63
C ASP A 130 -8.89 -8.46 16.39
N GLU A 131 -9.18 -7.93 15.19
CA GLU A 131 -10.50 -7.43 14.86
C GLU A 131 -11.35 -8.42 14.06
N LYS A 132 -10.83 -9.58 13.83
CA LYS A 132 -11.61 -10.66 13.23
C LYS A 132 -12.26 -11.50 14.32
#